data_f9d1cb43aaa22cc71ea8c8a2923c717d
#
_entry.id   f9d1cb43aaa22cc71ea8c8a2923c717d
#
_cell.length_a   1.000
_cell.length_b   1.000
_cell.length_c   1.000
_cell.angle_alpha   90.00
_cell.angle_beta   90.00
_cell.angle_gamma   90.00
#
_symmetry.space_group_name_H-M   'P 1'
#
loop_
_entity.id
_entity.type
_entity.pdbx_description
1 polymer ?
#
loop_
_entity_poly.entity_id
_entity_poly.type
_entity_poly.pdbx_seq_one_letter_code
_entity_poly.pdbx_strand_id
1 'polypeptide(L)' 'MATQGRTAQAAVPECGELVYDPARRKVGEYQAMAGPYAMLRPVGGGREWEANPDLIRPATPAERLSAGVKAANRRTERRL' A
#
# COMPACT_ATOMS: atom_id res chain seq x y z
N MET A 1 8.06 -25.33 -8.21
CA MET A 1 7.84 -24.87 -7.99
C MET A 1 6.97 -24.49 -7.90
N ALA A 2 6.73 -24.38 -7.91
CA ALA A 2 5.99 -23.84 -7.93
C ALA A 2 5.36 -23.35 -7.26
N THR A 3 5.03 -23.33 -6.99
CA THR A 3 4.48 -22.93 -6.30
C THR A 3 4.44 -21.85 -6.06
N GLN A 4 4.83 -21.36 -6.38
CA GLN A 4 5.03 -20.23 -6.19
C GLN A 4 4.04 -19.30 -6.14
N GLY A 5 3.13 -19.22 -6.95
CA GLY A 5 2.10 -18.26 -6.91
C GLY A 5 1.36 -18.24 -5.65
N ARG A 6 1.03 -19.35 -5.13
CA ARG A 6 0.29 -19.40 -3.97
C ARG A 6 1.03 -18.93 -2.82
N THR A 7 2.28 -19.19 -2.82
CA THR A 7 3.09 -18.71 -1.76
C THR A 7 3.11 -17.23 -1.70
N ALA A 8 3.12 -16.60 -2.83
CA ALA A 8 3.13 -15.16 -2.85
C ALA A 8 1.90 -14.57 -2.22
N GLN A 9 0.77 -15.21 -2.36
CA GLN A 9 -0.41 -14.69 -1.77
C GLN A 9 -0.40 -14.77 -0.30
N ALA A 10 0.19 -15.80 0.23
CA ALA A 10 0.27 -15.95 1.66
C ALA A 10 1.34 -15.09 2.26
N ALA A 11 2.26 -14.64 1.46
CA ALA A 11 3.41 -13.91 1.98
C ALA A 11 3.03 -12.52 2.44
N VAL A 12 3.70 -12.06 3.47
CA VAL A 12 3.60 -10.70 3.95
C VAL A 12 4.35 -9.80 2.98
N PRO A 13 3.81 -8.64 2.61
CA PRO A 13 4.55 -7.72 1.76
C PRO A 13 5.82 -7.25 2.42
N GLU A 14 6.75 -6.79 1.61
CA GLU A 14 7.98 -6.22 2.14
C GLU A 14 7.75 -4.77 2.51
N CYS A 15 8.50 -4.30 3.49
CA CYS A 15 8.42 -2.91 3.92
C CYS A 15 8.71 -2.00 2.73
N GLY A 16 7.83 -1.04 2.51
CA GLY A 16 7.94 -0.13 1.39
C GLY A 16 7.20 -0.57 0.14
N GLU A 17 6.71 -1.79 0.13
CA GLU A 17 5.98 -2.28 -1.03
C GLU A 17 4.64 -1.56 -1.13
N LEU A 18 4.25 -1.17 -2.35
CA LEU A 18 2.97 -0.50 -2.55
C LEU A 18 1.86 -1.53 -2.67
N VAL A 19 0.86 -1.37 -1.84
CA VAL A 19 -0.29 -2.28 -1.82
C VAL A 19 -1.57 -1.47 -1.90
N TYR A 20 -2.62 -2.12 -2.37
CA TYR A 20 -3.92 -1.48 -2.48
C TYR A 20 -4.82 -2.00 -1.37
N ASP A 21 -5.46 -1.07 -0.67
CA ASP A 21 -6.43 -1.39 0.38
C ASP A 21 -7.84 -1.15 -0.16
N PRO A 22 -8.59 -2.21 -0.46
CA PRO A 22 -9.93 -2.03 -1.05
C PRO A 22 -10.93 -1.42 -0.07
N ALA A 23 -10.72 -1.59 1.22
CA ALA A 23 -11.64 -1.03 2.19
C ALA A 23 -11.58 0.49 2.18
N ARG A 24 -10.40 1.04 1.98
CA ARG A 24 -10.23 2.48 1.92
C ARG A 24 -10.08 2.99 0.51
N ARG A 25 -9.97 2.07 -0.45
CA ARG A 25 -9.82 2.40 -1.86
C ARG A 25 -8.62 3.29 -2.09
N LYS A 26 -7.49 2.92 -1.50
CA LYS A 26 -6.29 3.70 -1.74
C LYS A 26 -5.05 2.84 -1.59
N VAL A 27 -3.98 3.32 -2.20
CA VAL A 27 -2.68 2.67 -2.19
C VAL A 27 -1.89 3.20 -1.02
N GLY A 28 -1.18 2.31 -0.35
CA GLY A 28 -0.28 2.70 0.72
C GLY A 28 1.01 1.91 0.65
N GLU A 29 2.00 2.38 1.38
CA GLU A 29 3.26 1.67 1.52
C GLU A 29 3.17 0.79 2.75
N TYR A 30 3.43 -0.49 2.57
CA TYR A 30 3.40 -1.42 3.69
C TYR A 30 4.56 -1.12 4.63
N GLN A 31 4.27 -1.03 5.92
CA GLN A 31 5.30 -0.76 6.91
C GLN A 31 5.62 -2.00 7.73
N ALA A 32 4.63 -2.58 8.35
CA ALA A 32 4.83 -3.74 9.22
C ALA A 32 3.47 -4.23 9.69
N MET A 33 3.46 -5.40 10.28
CA MET A 33 2.27 -5.87 10.97
C MET A 33 2.24 -5.27 12.36
N ALA A 34 1.05 -4.89 12.79
CA ALA A 34 0.83 -4.43 14.15
C ALA A 34 -0.33 -5.22 14.69
N GLY A 35 -0.05 -6.23 15.50
CA GLY A 35 -1.07 -7.17 15.93
C GLY A 35 -1.66 -7.87 14.73
N PRO A 36 -2.99 -7.90 14.60
CA PRO A 36 -3.62 -8.58 13.46
C PRO A 36 -3.73 -7.71 12.22
N TYR A 37 -3.20 -6.48 12.25
CA TYR A 37 -3.40 -5.54 11.14
C TYR A 37 -2.10 -5.21 10.45
N ALA A 38 -2.23 -4.86 9.17
CA ALA A 38 -1.11 -4.34 8.40
C ALA A 38 -1.13 -2.83 8.51
N MET A 39 0.03 -2.23 8.77
CA MET A 39 0.13 -0.77 8.84
C MET A 39 0.58 -0.26 7.49
N LEU A 40 -0.20 0.67 6.96
CA LEU A 40 0.09 1.25 5.66
C LEU A 40 0.30 2.75 5.81
N ARG A 41 1.24 3.29 5.05
CA ARG A 41 1.51 4.71 5.05
C ARG A 41 1.07 5.29 3.71
N PRO A 42 0.38 6.44 3.71
CA PRO A 42 0.01 7.05 2.44
C PRO A 42 1.23 7.36 1.59
N VAL A 43 1.10 7.17 0.28
CA VAL A 43 2.16 7.54 -0.64
C VAL A 43 2.34 9.05 -0.55
N GLY A 44 3.56 9.49 -0.35
CA GLY A 44 3.82 10.91 -0.17
C GLY A 44 3.83 11.35 1.27
N GLY A 45 3.57 10.44 2.19
CA GLY A 45 3.62 10.73 3.63
C GLY A 45 2.25 10.96 4.20
N GLY A 46 2.21 11.02 5.51
CA GLY A 46 0.97 11.23 6.23
C GLY A 46 0.80 10.19 7.31
N ARG A 47 -0.39 10.14 7.89
CA ARG A 47 -0.68 9.24 8.99
C ARG A 47 -0.90 7.82 8.49
N GLU A 48 -0.24 6.87 9.13
CA GLU A 48 -0.44 5.46 8.83
C GLU A 48 -1.84 5.03 9.23
N TRP A 49 -2.34 4.00 8.55
CA TRP A 49 -3.63 3.43 8.92
C TRP A 49 -3.53 1.91 8.96
N GLU A 50 -4.46 1.31 9.70
CA GLU A 50 -4.54 -0.13 9.83
C GLU A 50 -5.36 -0.70 8.69
N ALA A 51 -4.88 -1.77 8.10
CA ALA A 51 -5.58 -2.45 7.02
C ALA A 51 -5.67 -3.93 7.31
N ASN A 52 -6.69 -4.56 6.74
CA ASN A 52 -6.84 -6.00 6.90
C ASN A 52 -5.85 -6.69 5.97
N PRO A 53 -4.89 -7.45 6.53
CA PRO A 53 -3.87 -8.06 5.69
C PRO A 53 -4.42 -9.09 4.71
N ASP A 54 -5.61 -9.62 4.97
CA ASP A 54 -6.21 -10.59 4.07
C ASP A 54 -6.83 -9.92 2.84
N LEU A 55 -7.05 -8.63 2.89
CA LEU A 55 -7.71 -7.91 1.81
C LEU A 55 -6.76 -7.09 0.95
N ILE A 56 -5.63 -6.68 1.49
CA ILE A 56 -4.69 -5.87 0.72
C ILE A 56 -4.02 -6.74 -0.34
N ARG A 57 -3.62 -6.10 -1.42
CA ARG A 57 -2.95 -6.81 -2.52
C ARG A 57 -1.91 -5.89 -3.13
N PRO A 58 -0.96 -6.42 -3.87
CA PRO A 58 0.01 -5.55 -4.53
C PRO A 58 -0.71 -4.56 -5.44
N ALA A 59 -0.22 -3.34 -5.45
CA ALA A 59 -0.81 -2.32 -6.30
C ALA A 59 -0.44 -2.60 -7.76
N THR A 60 -1.40 -2.36 -8.65
CA THR A 60 -1.13 -2.49 -10.08
C THR A 60 -0.27 -1.31 -10.54
N PRO A 61 0.38 -1.41 -11.70
CA PRO A 61 1.13 -0.26 -12.22
C PRO A 61 0.28 0.99 -12.36
N ALA A 62 -0.96 0.86 -12.77
CA ALA A 62 -1.84 2.01 -12.88
C ALA A 62 -2.13 2.62 -11.52
N GLU A 63 -2.34 1.79 -10.52
CA GLU A 63 -2.59 2.27 -9.18
C GLU A 63 -1.37 2.98 -8.60
N ARG A 64 -0.18 2.44 -8.85
CA ARG A 64 1.04 3.08 -8.39
C ARG A 64 1.23 4.44 -9.02
N LEU A 65 0.98 4.52 -10.31
CA LEU A 65 1.13 5.78 -11.02
C LEU A 65 0.14 6.81 -10.49
N SER A 66 -1.10 6.41 -10.33
CA SER A 66 -2.14 7.31 -9.84
C SER A 66 -1.80 7.82 -8.45
N ALA A 67 -1.33 6.95 -7.58
CA ALA A 67 -0.96 7.35 -6.23
C ALA A 67 0.20 8.34 -6.24
N GLY A 68 1.19 8.11 -7.11
CA GLY A 68 2.32 9.01 -7.24
C GLY A 68 1.91 10.38 -7.72
N VAL A 69 1.01 10.43 -8.69
CA VAL A 69 0.51 11.71 -9.21
C VAL A 69 -0.24 12.46 -8.14
N LYS A 70 -1.11 11.79 -7.42
CA LYS A 70 -1.86 12.43 -6.34
C LYS A 70 -0.94 12.98 -5.27
N ALA A 71 0.08 12.23 -4.91
CA ALA A 71 1.02 12.66 -3.89
C ALA A 71 1.79 13.89 -4.37
N ALA A 72 2.20 13.90 -5.63
CA ALA A 72 2.93 15.04 -6.18
C ALA A 72 2.05 16.28 -6.22
N ASN A 73 0.80 16.12 -6.61
CA ASN A 73 -0.13 17.24 -6.67
C ASN A 73 -0.38 17.81 -5.28
N ARG A 74 -0.52 16.96 -4.31
CA ARG A 74 -0.75 17.42 -2.95
C ARG A 74 0.43 18.21 -2.43
N ARG A 75 1.65 17.77 -2.76
CA ARG A 75 2.84 18.49 -2.35
C ARG A 75 2.92 19.85 -3.01
N THR A 76 2.57 19.91 -4.30
CA THR A 76 2.57 21.17 -5.01
C THR A 76 1.58 22.15 -4.41
N GLU A 77 0.40 21.68 -4.11
CA GLU A 77 -0.60 22.55 -3.51
C GLU A 77 -0.15 23.09 -2.17
N ARG A 78 0.52 22.28 -1.42
CA ARG A 78 0.97 22.71 -0.12
C ARG A 78 2.02 23.78 -0.19
N ARG A 79 2.78 23.81 -1.27
CA ARG A 79 3.83 24.81 -1.41
C ARG A 79 3.29 26.15 -1.82
N LEU A 80 2.11 26.19 -2.33
CA LEU A 80 1.49 27.44 -2.71
C LEU A 80 0.89 28.11 -1.49
#